data_42c8843218f71ed9ac31852ae7792161
#
_entry.id   42c8843218f71ed9ac31852ae7792161
#
_cell.length_a   1.000
_cell.length_b   1.000
_cell.length_c   1.000
_cell.angle_alpha   90.00
_cell.angle_beta   90.00
_cell.angle_gamma   90.00
#
_symmetry.space_group_name_H-M   'P 1'
#
loop_
_entity.id
_entity.type
_entity.pdbx_description
1 polymer ?
#
loop_
_entity_poly.entity_id
_entity_poly.type
_entity_poly.pdbx_seq_one_letter_code
_entity_poly.pdbx_strand_id
1 'polypeptide(L)'
;MEFLKSFYEKYSVLARLYTELSILFINNIKEIWDFIKNDKEILKEEFGIVDGEFVLNKVAIGIGDTHNFGKTVTILEFANNKKLVYKPRNLKINEAYNNLIDFLNKTGKIHVLKKLKSLSFEDHGYEEFLDHCLCETEYELQNFYIRFGEILALSYILNATDLHMENLIAYGEYPVIIDLETFIQQPNSFNDDVLNEKINYEFDSVKRTLLLESRLRQNDVNEGIDISAINGKGYVMDEVLVPINMYTDMVRYEKQRVQIKGAKNLPFSEKYSRNVKKYINEILTGFSYVYDAFLELKDDSCFRDVIKKFSGVQVRHIIRNTDQYDTILRHSMHPEHLMDMLDREKILENMWSSSAYDDFVVFSEVNGMQRNDIPIFYKYTDGNSIFNDMNQEKDGYFSQDAYSRLIKNIENLSVKNKEKQKSFIHLALDYQDLILDGKCDSSKLTFKEIDMKNEYYIFSYLKKVKDYAIKIADEKAWYAPILNNFGKWSYDLVDNDLYDGMGGPALIAHYYGKDEELQENIISIMESRCNDEMVDFYIKQKNVGLAASFGIFHVVSFMKKEYINCPRIAKIIEFFHSVLERMIDKEMECDYINGTLSVVATLLRLYEKNGEIKNKQLA
;
A
#
# COMPACT_ATOMS: atom_id res chain seq x y z
N MET A 1 -37.20 1.42 -32.61
CA MET A 1 -36.82 2.82 -32.38
C MET A 1 -37.56 3.47 -31.21
N GLU A 2 -38.91 3.33 -31.12
CA GLU A 2 -39.70 3.88 -29.99
C GLU A 2 -39.29 3.33 -28.61
N PHE A 3 -39.00 2.03 -28.50
CA PHE A 3 -38.54 1.44 -27.24
C PHE A 3 -37.22 2.09 -26.77
N LEU A 4 -36.21 2.20 -27.63
CA LEU A 4 -34.94 2.83 -27.27
C LEU A 4 -35.10 4.29 -26.86
N LYS A 5 -36.01 5.02 -27.54
CA LYS A 5 -36.32 6.40 -27.19
C LYS A 5 -36.91 6.49 -25.79
N SER A 6 -37.97 5.73 -25.50
CA SER A 6 -38.62 5.73 -24.18
C SER A 6 -37.68 5.20 -23.08
N PHE A 7 -36.78 4.25 -23.41
CA PHE A 7 -35.78 3.73 -22.49
C PHE A 7 -34.77 4.83 -22.08
N TYR A 8 -34.21 5.56 -23.06
CA TYR A 8 -33.27 6.64 -22.75
C TYR A 8 -33.94 7.89 -22.18
N GLU A 9 -35.22 8.13 -22.47
CA GLU A 9 -36.01 9.17 -21.79
C GLU A 9 -36.18 8.84 -20.30
N LYS A 10 -36.37 7.56 -19.94
CA LYS A 10 -36.42 7.09 -18.55
C LYS A 10 -35.06 7.12 -17.88
N TYR A 11 -34.01 6.64 -18.55
CA TYR A 11 -32.64 6.56 -18.03
C TYR A 11 -31.76 7.64 -18.66
N SER A 12 -32.11 8.89 -18.41
CA SER A 12 -31.45 10.05 -19.05
C SER A 12 -29.99 10.18 -18.71
N VAL A 13 -29.61 9.82 -17.49
CA VAL A 13 -28.19 9.79 -17.02
C VAL A 13 -27.40 8.73 -17.79
N LEU A 14 -27.97 7.53 -18.00
CA LEU A 14 -27.34 6.49 -18.81
C LEU A 14 -27.13 6.98 -20.26
N ALA A 15 -28.15 7.65 -20.87
CA ALA A 15 -28.03 8.19 -22.21
C ALA A 15 -26.89 9.21 -22.32
N ARG A 16 -26.73 10.09 -21.31
CA ARG A 16 -25.63 11.04 -21.22
C ARG A 16 -24.30 10.33 -21.14
N LEU A 17 -24.14 9.43 -20.15
CA LEU A 17 -22.87 8.70 -19.93
C LEU A 17 -22.45 7.91 -21.16
N TYR A 18 -23.39 7.19 -21.79
CA TYR A 18 -23.12 6.45 -23.02
C TYR A 18 -22.62 7.36 -24.15
N THR A 19 -23.24 8.53 -24.30
CA THR A 19 -22.87 9.53 -25.31
C THR A 19 -21.48 10.11 -25.02
N GLU A 20 -21.23 10.55 -23.79
CA GLU A 20 -19.94 11.10 -23.36
C GLU A 20 -18.80 10.08 -23.54
N LEU A 21 -18.97 8.86 -23.04
CA LEU A 21 -17.97 7.80 -23.21
C LEU A 21 -17.70 7.45 -24.68
N SER A 22 -18.75 7.45 -25.52
CA SER A 22 -18.59 7.21 -26.98
C SER A 22 -17.79 8.33 -27.64
N ILE A 23 -18.04 9.58 -27.28
CA ILE A 23 -17.27 10.73 -27.79
C ILE A 23 -15.82 10.67 -27.35
N LEU A 24 -15.58 10.39 -26.07
CA LEU A 24 -14.22 10.25 -25.50
C LEU A 24 -13.47 9.12 -26.20
N PHE A 25 -14.09 7.97 -26.38
CA PHE A 25 -13.49 6.84 -27.10
C PHE A 25 -13.08 7.19 -28.53
N ILE A 26 -13.96 7.84 -29.30
CA ILE A 26 -13.67 8.27 -30.68
C ILE A 26 -12.52 9.28 -30.70
N ASN A 27 -12.52 10.24 -29.76
CA ASN A 27 -11.47 11.26 -29.70
C ASN A 27 -10.12 10.63 -29.33
N ASN A 28 -10.08 9.70 -28.38
CA ASN A 28 -8.87 9.00 -27.97
C ASN A 28 -8.28 8.15 -29.12
N ILE A 29 -9.14 7.47 -29.90
CA ILE A 29 -8.66 6.71 -31.07
C ILE A 29 -8.05 7.66 -32.11
N LYS A 30 -8.68 8.80 -32.38
CA LYS A 30 -8.13 9.80 -33.31
C LYS A 30 -6.80 10.34 -32.83
N GLU A 31 -6.69 10.68 -31.57
CA GLU A 31 -5.46 11.17 -30.94
C GLU A 31 -4.33 10.15 -31.09
N ILE A 32 -4.57 8.88 -30.71
CA ILE A 32 -3.59 7.79 -30.87
C ILE A 32 -3.15 7.65 -32.34
N TRP A 33 -4.10 7.71 -33.27
CA TRP A 33 -3.80 7.61 -34.69
C TRP A 33 -2.94 8.78 -35.19
N ASP A 34 -3.26 10.00 -34.78
CA ASP A 34 -2.52 11.19 -35.16
C ASP A 34 -1.09 11.16 -34.60
N PHE A 35 -0.90 10.73 -33.34
CA PHE A 35 0.42 10.53 -32.76
C PHE A 35 1.24 9.47 -33.51
N ILE A 36 0.69 8.29 -33.76
CA ILE A 36 1.39 7.23 -34.50
C ILE A 36 1.81 7.71 -35.89
N LYS A 37 0.97 8.50 -36.56
CA LYS A 37 1.26 9.06 -37.86
C LYS A 37 2.39 10.09 -37.81
N ASN A 38 2.36 10.97 -36.82
CA ASN A 38 3.34 12.05 -36.66
C ASN A 38 4.70 11.48 -36.23
N ASP A 39 4.71 10.47 -35.36
CA ASP A 39 5.90 9.87 -34.79
C ASP A 39 6.50 8.74 -35.64
N LYS A 40 5.89 8.43 -36.76
CA LYS A 40 6.24 7.26 -37.60
C LYS A 40 7.73 7.10 -37.81
N GLU A 41 8.44 8.14 -38.22
CA GLU A 41 9.85 8.04 -38.60
C GLU A 41 10.74 7.75 -37.37
N ILE A 42 10.47 8.44 -36.24
CA ILE A 42 11.21 8.19 -35.01
C ILE A 42 10.89 6.80 -34.41
N LEU A 43 9.64 6.33 -34.54
CA LEU A 43 9.26 4.99 -34.10
C LEU A 43 9.99 3.90 -34.90
N LYS A 44 10.15 4.11 -36.23
CA LYS A 44 10.90 3.21 -37.10
C LYS A 44 12.36 3.14 -36.70
N GLU A 45 12.98 4.29 -36.49
CA GLU A 45 14.39 4.39 -36.10
C GLU A 45 14.62 3.76 -34.71
N GLU A 46 13.86 4.23 -33.72
CA GLU A 46 14.04 3.78 -32.33
C GLU A 46 13.69 2.31 -32.11
N PHE A 47 12.59 1.84 -32.67
CA PHE A 47 12.18 0.45 -32.45
C PHE A 47 12.57 -0.51 -33.59
N GLY A 48 13.28 -0.03 -34.61
CA GLY A 48 13.76 -0.85 -35.71
C GLY A 48 12.62 -1.48 -36.52
N ILE A 49 11.60 -0.70 -36.88
CA ILE A 49 10.48 -1.16 -37.72
C ILE A 49 10.78 -0.74 -39.17
N VAL A 50 10.87 -1.68 -40.07
CA VAL A 50 11.18 -1.43 -41.49
C VAL A 50 10.00 -0.76 -42.21
N ASP A 51 10.25 0.07 -43.21
CA ASP A 51 9.23 0.86 -43.92
C ASP A 51 8.01 0.05 -44.38
N GLY A 52 8.23 -1.10 -45.03
CA GLY A 52 7.15 -1.96 -45.51
C GLY A 52 6.40 -2.70 -44.40
N GLU A 53 6.89 -2.67 -43.17
CA GLU A 53 6.33 -3.36 -42.00
C GLU A 53 5.60 -2.40 -41.06
N PHE A 54 5.72 -1.08 -41.28
CA PHE A 54 5.00 -0.07 -40.48
C PHE A 54 3.52 -0.01 -40.89
N VAL A 55 2.84 -1.13 -40.71
CA VAL A 55 1.40 -1.31 -40.93
C VAL A 55 0.84 -1.93 -39.66
N LEU A 56 -0.17 -1.28 -39.08
CA LEU A 56 -0.85 -1.82 -37.90
C LEU A 56 -1.79 -2.95 -38.29
N ASN A 57 -1.54 -4.14 -37.75
CA ASN A 57 -2.41 -5.30 -37.90
C ASN A 57 -3.48 -5.35 -36.82
N LYS A 58 -3.12 -4.91 -35.59
CA LYS A 58 -4.02 -4.95 -34.45
C LYS A 58 -3.72 -3.80 -33.51
N VAL A 59 -4.79 -3.23 -32.94
CA VAL A 59 -4.73 -2.24 -31.87
C VAL A 59 -5.60 -2.74 -30.73
N ALA A 60 -4.99 -3.03 -29.58
CA ALA A 60 -5.70 -3.44 -28.37
C ALA A 60 -5.77 -2.25 -27.43
N ILE A 61 -6.96 -1.67 -27.30
CA ILE A 61 -7.28 -0.52 -26.46
C ILE A 61 -7.93 -1.03 -25.17
N GLY A 62 -7.85 -0.26 -24.08
CA GLY A 62 -8.49 -0.62 -22.82
C GLY A 62 -7.65 -1.59 -21.99
N ILE A 63 -6.35 -1.46 -22.02
CA ILE A 63 -5.44 -2.23 -21.16
C ILE A 63 -5.29 -1.46 -19.85
N GLY A 64 -5.94 -1.94 -18.78
CA GLY A 64 -6.00 -1.29 -17.47
C GLY A 64 -7.13 -0.27 -17.33
N ASP A 65 -7.04 0.54 -16.28
CA ASP A 65 -8.03 1.54 -15.91
C ASP A 65 -8.07 2.70 -16.91
N THR A 66 -9.24 3.35 -17.02
CA THR A 66 -9.37 4.59 -17.78
C THR A 66 -9.09 5.77 -16.86
N HIS A 67 -8.30 6.71 -17.36
CA HIS A 67 -7.96 7.96 -16.68
C HIS A 67 -7.98 9.11 -17.68
N ASN A 68 -7.96 10.33 -17.18
CA ASN A 68 -7.70 11.52 -17.99
C ASN A 68 -8.57 11.55 -19.26
N PHE A 69 -9.89 11.58 -19.09
CA PHE A 69 -10.89 11.56 -20.16
C PHE A 69 -10.95 10.24 -20.94
N GLY A 70 -10.95 9.13 -20.22
CA GLY A 70 -11.11 7.80 -20.78
C GLY A 70 -9.89 7.28 -21.53
N LYS A 71 -8.71 7.88 -21.31
CA LYS A 71 -7.46 7.41 -21.92
C LYS A 71 -6.98 6.15 -21.21
N THR A 72 -6.33 5.25 -21.97
CA THR A 72 -5.85 3.96 -21.46
C THR A 72 -4.63 3.52 -22.23
N VAL A 73 -3.84 2.64 -21.63
CA VAL A 73 -2.72 1.98 -22.29
C VAL A 73 -3.22 1.19 -23.49
N THR A 74 -2.47 1.26 -24.59
CA THR A 74 -2.84 0.61 -25.86
C THR A 74 -1.67 -0.19 -26.43
N ILE A 75 -1.92 -1.43 -26.82
CA ILE A 75 -0.92 -2.27 -27.50
C ILE A 75 -1.10 -2.15 -29.01
N LEU A 76 -0.02 -1.77 -29.68
CA LEU A 76 0.09 -1.63 -31.12
C LEU A 76 0.85 -2.84 -31.68
N GLU A 77 0.22 -3.61 -32.58
CA GLU A 77 0.84 -4.76 -33.23
C GLU A 77 1.02 -4.47 -34.71
N PHE A 78 2.26 -4.51 -35.17
CA PHE A 78 2.66 -4.24 -36.54
C PHE A 78 2.70 -5.50 -37.42
N ALA A 79 2.77 -5.33 -38.73
CA ALA A 79 2.72 -6.42 -39.74
C ALA A 79 3.83 -7.49 -39.56
N ASN A 80 4.98 -7.13 -38.98
CA ASN A 80 6.07 -8.05 -38.63
C ASN A 80 5.89 -8.69 -37.25
N ASN A 81 4.70 -8.66 -36.65
CA ASN A 81 4.37 -9.09 -35.29
C ASN A 81 5.10 -8.33 -34.19
N LYS A 82 5.81 -7.24 -34.52
CA LYS A 82 6.38 -6.37 -33.50
C LYS A 82 5.28 -5.65 -32.77
N LYS A 83 5.42 -5.56 -31.45
CA LYS A 83 4.46 -4.90 -30.58
C LYS A 83 5.11 -3.72 -29.87
N LEU A 84 4.38 -2.64 -29.74
CA LEU A 84 4.71 -1.50 -28.90
C LEU A 84 3.56 -1.23 -27.94
N VAL A 85 3.90 -0.68 -26.78
CA VAL A 85 2.94 -0.19 -25.80
C VAL A 85 2.87 1.33 -25.91
N TYR A 86 1.74 1.86 -26.31
CA TYR A 86 1.44 3.29 -26.25
C TYR A 86 0.93 3.62 -24.85
N LYS A 87 1.48 4.67 -24.23
CA LYS A 87 1.04 5.21 -22.95
C LYS A 87 0.62 6.66 -23.12
N PRO A 88 -0.60 7.05 -22.67
CA PRO A 88 -1.13 8.42 -22.84
C PRO A 88 -0.55 9.38 -21.78
N ARG A 89 0.77 9.38 -21.61
CA ARG A 89 1.53 10.23 -20.68
C ARG A 89 3.00 10.30 -21.10
N ASN A 90 3.71 11.31 -20.61
CA ASN A 90 5.14 11.36 -20.84
C ASN A 90 5.88 10.22 -20.09
N LEU A 91 7.03 9.82 -20.61
CA LEU A 91 7.86 8.74 -20.05
C LEU A 91 9.23 9.25 -19.60
N LYS A 92 9.36 10.52 -19.20
CA LYS A 92 10.63 11.08 -18.71
C LYS A 92 11.17 10.36 -17.48
N ILE A 93 10.28 9.82 -16.64
CA ILE A 93 10.66 8.97 -15.50
C ILE A 93 11.37 7.69 -15.96
N ASN A 94 10.92 7.10 -17.08
CA ASN A 94 11.54 5.92 -17.67
C ASN A 94 12.94 6.23 -18.20
N GLU A 95 13.12 7.39 -18.82
CA GLU A 95 14.43 7.84 -19.28
C GLU A 95 15.40 8.05 -18.11
N ALA A 96 14.96 8.70 -17.03
CA ALA A 96 15.75 8.89 -15.82
C ALA A 96 16.14 7.55 -15.19
N TYR A 97 15.18 6.63 -15.05
CA TYR A 97 15.42 5.28 -14.54
C TYR A 97 16.39 4.49 -15.42
N ASN A 98 16.20 4.48 -16.74
CA ASN A 98 17.09 3.81 -17.68
C ASN A 98 18.52 4.35 -17.62
N ASN A 99 18.69 5.66 -17.46
CA ASN A 99 20.03 6.27 -17.26
C ASN A 99 20.69 5.77 -15.95
N LEU A 100 19.92 5.62 -14.88
CA LEU A 100 20.42 5.06 -13.62
C LEU A 100 20.82 3.59 -13.78
N ILE A 101 19.98 2.77 -14.44
CA ILE A 101 20.31 1.38 -14.73
C ILE A 101 21.58 1.26 -15.57
N ASP A 102 21.72 2.07 -16.63
CA ASP A 102 22.92 2.09 -17.46
C ASP A 102 24.18 2.46 -16.66
N PHE A 103 24.07 3.43 -15.76
CA PHE A 103 25.16 3.82 -14.88
C PHE A 103 25.55 2.67 -13.95
N LEU A 104 24.59 2.10 -13.23
CA LEU A 104 24.83 1.01 -12.29
C LEU A 104 25.38 -0.25 -12.97
N ASN A 105 24.84 -0.65 -14.13
CA ASN A 105 25.34 -1.77 -14.91
C ASN A 105 26.83 -1.60 -15.29
N LYS A 106 27.27 -0.36 -15.59
CA LYS A 106 28.67 -0.07 -15.92
C LYS A 106 29.62 -0.14 -14.73
N THR A 107 29.10 -0.02 -13.51
CA THR A 107 29.96 -0.10 -12.30
C THR A 107 30.45 -1.52 -12.03
N GLY A 108 29.77 -2.55 -12.53
CA GLY A 108 30.03 -3.97 -12.21
C GLY A 108 29.76 -4.33 -10.74
N LYS A 109 29.13 -3.46 -9.97
CA LYS A 109 28.81 -3.69 -8.55
C LYS A 109 27.50 -4.47 -8.33
N ILE A 110 26.66 -4.54 -9.35
CA ILE A 110 25.37 -5.23 -9.36
C ILE A 110 25.30 -6.21 -10.54
N HIS A 111 24.32 -7.10 -10.52
CA HIS A 111 24.01 -7.89 -11.71
C HIS A 111 23.47 -6.98 -12.81
N VAL A 112 23.70 -7.34 -14.06
CA VAL A 112 23.15 -6.58 -15.17
C VAL A 112 21.62 -6.61 -15.09
N LEU A 113 21.03 -5.45 -14.91
CA LEU A 113 19.58 -5.25 -14.95
C LEU A 113 19.14 -4.92 -16.38
N LYS A 114 18.01 -5.51 -16.79
CA LYS A 114 17.40 -5.21 -18.08
C LYS A 114 16.60 -3.92 -17.97
N LYS A 115 16.85 -2.99 -18.89
CA LYS A 115 16.04 -1.79 -19.08
C LYS A 115 14.98 -2.02 -20.16
N LEU A 116 13.88 -1.31 -20.05
CA LEU A 116 12.81 -1.31 -21.05
C LEU A 116 13.02 -0.12 -21.99
N LYS A 117 13.11 -0.40 -23.29
CA LYS A 117 13.28 0.66 -24.28
C LYS A 117 12.02 1.51 -24.35
N SER A 118 12.15 2.81 -24.18
CA SER A 118 11.06 3.78 -24.15
C SER A 118 11.40 5.04 -24.94
N LEU A 119 10.37 5.67 -25.50
CA LEU A 119 10.42 6.94 -26.20
C LEU A 119 9.37 7.86 -25.58
N SER A 120 9.81 9.03 -25.10
CA SER A 120 8.97 9.98 -24.38
C SER A 120 8.67 11.23 -25.22
N PHE A 121 7.42 11.64 -25.23
CA PHE A 121 6.96 12.95 -25.70
C PHE A 121 6.34 13.72 -24.50
N GLU A 122 5.81 14.90 -24.74
CA GLU A 122 5.26 15.75 -23.68
C GLU A 122 4.01 15.14 -23.04
N ASP A 123 3.12 14.58 -23.84
CA ASP A 123 1.79 14.11 -23.45
C ASP A 123 1.54 12.62 -23.72
N HIS A 124 2.49 11.93 -24.35
CA HIS A 124 2.41 10.49 -24.63
C HIS A 124 3.81 9.86 -24.72
N GLY A 125 3.85 8.54 -24.86
CA GLY A 125 5.09 7.82 -25.09
C GLY A 125 4.86 6.39 -25.56
N TYR A 126 5.97 5.75 -25.95
CA TYR A 126 5.97 4.38 -26.44
C TYR A 126 7.02 3.57 -25.72
N GLU A 127 6.70 2.30 -25.45
CA GLU A 127 7.64 1.33 -24.88
C GLU A 127 7.67 0.06 -25.72
N GLU A 128 8.80 -0.63 -25.69
CA GLU A 128 8.86 -1.98 -26.23
C GLU A 128 7.89 -2.89 -25.46
N PHE A 129 7.19 -3.75 -26.18
CA PHE A 129 6.37 -4.78 -25.57
C PHE A 129 7.26 -5.93 -25.09
N LEU A 130 7.13 -6.33 -23.85
CA LEU A 130 7.87 -7.41 -23.26
C LEU A 130 6.99 -8.65 -23.11
N ASP A 131 7.38 -9.77 -23.74
CA ASP A 131 6.73 -11.04 -23.53
C ASP A 131 7.20 -11.69 -22.23
N HIS A 132 6.27 -12.38 -21.56
CA HIS A 132 6.59 -13.18 -20.38
C HIS A 132 7.41 -14.41 -20.79
N CYS A 133 8.59 -14.60 -20.19
CA CYS A 133 9.45 -15.75 -20.37
C CYS A 133 9.76 -16.40 -19.01
N LEU A 134 9.61 -17.73 -18.96
CA LEU A 134 9.91 -18.50 -17.74
C LEU A 134 11.41 -18.83 -17.66
N CYS A 135 11.91 -19.04 -16.45
CA CYS A 135 13.23 -19.62 -16.23
C CYS A 135 13.23 -21.11 -16.56
N GLU A 136 14.27 -21.58 -17.23
CA GLU A 136 14.44 -22.99 -17.62
C GLU A 136 15.32 -23.74 -16.62
N THR A 137 16.19 -23.04 -15.88
CA THR A 137 17.17 -23.61 -14.97
C THR A 137 17.05 -23.03 -13.57
N GLU A 138 17.52 -23.79 -12.58
CA GLU A 138 17.63 -23.31 -11.18
C GLU A 138 18.58 -22.11 -11.06
N TYR A 139 19.62 -22.06 -11.87
CA TYR A 139 20.57 -20.95 -11.90
C TYR A 139 19.90 -19.65 -12.38
N GLU A 140 19.05 -19.71 -13.40
CA GLU A 140 18.25 -18.56 -13.84
C GLU A 140 17.27 -18.10 -12.77
N LEU A 141 16.65 -19.04 -12.00
CA LEU A 141 15.78 -18.68 -10.88
C LEU A 141 16.57 -17.96 -9.77
N GLN A 142 17.76 -18.44 -9.41
CA GLN A 142 18.62 -17.75 -8.45
C GLN A 142 18.98 -16.35 -8.94
N ASN A 143 19.38 -16.20 -10.18
CA ASN A 143 19.69 -14.92 -10.81
C ASN A 143 18.45 -13.98 -10.85
N PHE A 144 17.27 -14.52 -11.13
CA PHE A 144 16.03 -13.76 -11.08
C PHE A 144 15.80 -13.16 -9.69
N TYR A 145 15.95 -13.96 -8.63
CA TYR A 145 15.71 -13.48 -7.27
C TYR A 145 16.83 -12.59 -6.73
N ILE A 146 18.07 -12.73 -7.18
CA ILE A 146 19.10 -11.72 -6.90
C ILE A 146 18.70 -10.38 -7.53
N ARG A 147 18.34 -10.36 -8.82
CA ARG A 147 17.89 -9.14 -9.50
C ARG A 147 16.58 -8.59 -8.94
N PHE A 148 15.69 -9.46 -8.46
CA PHE A 148 14.50 -9.01 -7.75
C PHE A 148 14.87 -8.23 -6.47
N GLY A 149 15.84 -8.73 -5.71
CA GLY A 149 16.40 -8.02 -4.55
C GLY A 149 17.05 -6.69 -4.94
N GLU A 150 17.75 -6.63 -6.06
CA GLU A 150 18.35 -5.40 -6.61
C GLU A 150 17.27 -4.37 -6.99
N ILE A 151 16.20 -4.81 -7.67
CA ILE A 151 15.04 -3.97 -8.00
C ILE A 151 14.32 -3.50 -6.73
N LEU A 152 14.17 -4.35 -5.74
CA LEU A 152 13.57 -3.99 -4.46
C LEU A 152 14.36 -2.88 -3.76
N ALA A 153 15.70 -2.95 -3.77
CA ALA A 153 16.54 -1.90 -3.21
C ALA A 153 16.42 -0.58 -3.99
N LEU A 154 16.43 -0.64 -5.34
CA LEU A 154 16.20 0.53 -6.19
C LEU A 154 14.84 1.17 -5.91
N SER A 155 13.78 0.36 -5.87
CA SER A 155 12.42 0.84 -5.60
C SER A 155 12.30 1.46 -4.21
N TYR A 156 12.97 0.88 -3.22
CA TYR A 156 13.05 1.45 -1.87
C TYR A 156 13.78 2.79 -1.87
N ILE A 157 14.97 2.89 -2.44
CA ILE A 157 15.78 4.11 -2.42
C ILE A 157 15.10 5.23 -3.24
N LEU A 158 14.52 4.89 -4.38
CA LEU A 158 13.83 5.82 -5.28
C LEU A 158 12.39 6.14 -4.86
N ASN A 159 11.97 5.76 -3.66
CA ASN A 159 10.63 6.02 -3.14
C ASN A 159 9.49 5.54 -4.05
N ALA A 160 9.65 4.38 -4.68
CA ALA A 160 8.59 3.79 -5.48
C ALA A 160 7.45 3.24 -4.60
N THR A 161 6.25 3.31 -5.13
CA THR A 161 5.02 2.73 -4.56
C THR A 161 4.29 1.96 -5.65
N ASP A 162 3.27 1.18 -5.29
CA ASP A 162 2.31 0.55 -6.22
C ASP A 162 2.93 -0.40 -7.27
N LEU A 163 4.04 -1.05 -6.92
CA LEU A 163 4.66 -2.05 -7.78
C LEU A 163 4.04 -3.43 -7.55
N HIS A 164 2.74 -3.54 -7.81
CA HIS A 164 2.00 -4.80 -7.65
C HIS A 164 2.32 -5.81 -8.77
N MET A 165 1.70 -7.00 -8.71
CA MET A 165 2.00 -8.11 -9.60
C MET A 165 1.83 -7.83 -11.10
N GLU A 166 0.98 -6.85 -11.48
CA GLU A 166 0.77 -6.49 -12.88
C GLU A 166 1.80 -5.50 -13.40
N ASN A 167 2.56 -4.84 -12.52
CA ASN A 167 3.59 -3.85 -12.85
C ASN A 167 4.98 -4.45 -13.01
N LEU A 168 5.11 -5.79 -12.91
CA LEU A 168 6.36 -6.52 -13.10
C LEU A 168 6.16 -7.68 -14.07
N ILE A 169 7.10 -7.84 -15.00
CA ILE A 169 7.14 -9.01 -15.92
C ILE A 169 8.41 -9.81 -15.65
N ALA A 170 8.25 -11.13 -15.54
CA ALA A 170 9.38 -12.06 -15.58
C ALA A 170 9.80 -12.31 -17.02
N TYR A 171 11.03 -11.93 -17.36
CA TYR A 171 11.65 -12.17 -18.67
C TYR A 171 12.89 -13.05 -18.51
N GLY A 172 12.67 -14.37 -18.40
CA GLY A 172 13.69 -15.31 -17.99
C GLY A 172 14.27 -14.92 -16.62
N GLU A 173 15.57 -14.79 -16.53
CA GLU A 173 16.28 -14.40 -15.30
C GLU A 173 16.19 -12.88 -14.95
N TYR A 174 15.38 -12.11 -15.70
CA TYR A 174 15.23 -10.66 -15.50
C TYR A 174 13.82 -10.32 -15.03
N PRO A 175 13.63 -9.89 -13.78
CA PRO A 175 12.44 -9.16 -13.37
C PRO A 175 12.49 -7.74 -13.96
N VAL A 176 11.42 -7.33 -14.65
CA VAL A 176 11.38 -6.02 -15.32
C VAL A 176 10.14 -5.27 -14.89
N ILE A 177 10.34 -4.07 -14.31
CA ILE A 177 9.24 -3.16 -14.00
C ILE A 177 8.77 -2.52 -15.30
N ILE A 178 7.47 -2.60 -15.56
CA ILE A 178 6.83 -2.07 -16.77
C ILE A 178 6.02 -0.80 -16.52
N ASP A 179 5.88 -0.39 -15.26
CA ASP A 179 5.24 0.87 -14.91
C ASP A 179 6.04 1.61 -13.82
N LEU A 180 6.60 2.76 -14.20
CA LEU A 180 7.45 3.60 -13.37
C LEU A 180 6.75 4.89 -12.91
N GLU A 181 5.45 5.06 -13.21
CA GLU A 181 4.73 6.32 -12.95
C GLU A 181 4.63 6.68 -11.46
N THR A 182 4.80 5.71 -10.58
CA THR A 182 4.73 5.86 -9.13
C THR A 182 6.10 5.84 -8.45
N PHE A 183 7.16 6.16 -9.18
CA PHE A 183 8.49 6.40 -8.61
C PHE A 183 8.62 7.83 -8.09
N ILE A 184 9.62 8.07 -7.25
CA ILE A 184 9.91 9.37 -6.61
C ILE A 184 8.66 9.91 -5.90
N GLN A 185 8.09 9.06 -5.05
CA GLN A 185 6.90 9.38 -4.28
C GLN A 185 7.24 10.01 -2.93
N GLN A 186 6.23 10.59 -2.32
CA GLN A 186 6.19 11.06 -0.94
C GLN A 186 4.83 10.68 -0.35
N PRO A 187 4.69 10.62 0.98
CA PRO A 187 3.42 10.32 1.62
C PRO A 187 2.34 11.33 1.24
N ASN A 188 1.08 10.90 1.30
CA ASN A 188 -0.05 11.80 1.25
C ASN A 188 0.00 12.79 2.41
N SER A 189 -0.50 14.00 2.18
CA SER A 189 -0.76 14.98 3.23
C SER A 189 -2.20 14.85 3.69
N PHE A 190 -2.41 14.77 5.00
CA PHE A 190 -3.72 14.70 5.62
C PHE A 190 -3.90 15.86 6.60
N ASN A 191 -5.13 16.21 6.90
CA ASN A 191 -5.46 17.22 7.91
C ASN A 191 -5.32 16.67 9.34
N ASP A 192 -4.35 15.78 9.57
CA ASP A 192 -4.08 15.12 10.85
C ASP A 192 -2.58 14.86 11.00
N ASP A 193 -1.92 15.54 11.93
CA ASP A 193 -0.48 15.46 12.13
C ASP A 193 -0.03 14.09 12.63
N VAL A 194 -0.81 13.43 13.48
CA VAL A 194 -0.47 12.09 14.01
C VAL A 194 -0.55 11.05 12.89
N LEU A 195 -1.58 11.16 12.05
CA LEU A 195 -1.74 10.31 10.89
C LEU A 195 -0.58 10.51 9.90
N ASN A 196 -0.19 11.77 9.66
CA ASN A 196 0.93 12.12 8.78
C ASN A 196 2.25 11.51 9.28
N GLU A 197 2.52 11.53 10.58
CA GLU A 197 3.73 10.94 11.14
C GLU A 197 3.76 9.42 11.02
N LYS A 198 2.63 8.75 11.32
CA LYS A 198 2.49 7.31 11.14
C LYS A 198 2.73 6.89 9.68
N ILE A 199 2.10 7.59 8.75
CA ILE A 199 2.24 7.32 7.32
C ILE A 199 3.66 7.59 6.82
N ASN A 200 4.32 8.65 7.29
CA ASN A 200 5.72 8.92 6.99
C ASN A 200 6.62 7.77 7.40
N TYR A 201 6.38 7.19 8.58
CA TYR A 201 7.15 6.05 9.05
C TYR A 201 6.94 4.80 8.19
N GLU A 202 5.69 4.45 7.88
CA GLU A 202 5.35 3.31 7.00
C GLU A 202 5.94 3.53 5.61
N PHE A 203 5.93 4.77 5.15
CA PHE A 203 6.52 5.15 3.87
C PHE A 203 8.04 4.93 3.82
N ASP A 204 8.76 4.98 4.94
CA ASP A 204 10.21 4.74 5.01
C ASP A 204 10.61 3.25 5.09
N SER A 205 9.67 2.35 4.76
CA SER A 205 9.89 0.90 4.71
C SER A 205 9.87 0.34 3.29
N VAL A 206 10.61 -0.75 3.05
CA VAL A 206 10.53 -1.53 1.79
C VAL A 206 9.11 -2.02 1.49
N LYS A 207 8.24 -2.12 2.49
CA LYS A 207 6.84 -2.57 2.34
C LYS A 207 6.02 -1.67 1.40
N ARG A 208 6.28 -0.34 1.40
CA ARG A 208 5.55 0.61 0.53
C ARG A 208 5.62 0.28 -0.95
N THR A 209 6.66 -0.46 -1.37
CA THR A 209 6.89 -0.75 -2.79
C THR A 209 5.83 -1.68 -3.40
N LEU A 210 5.11 -2.45 -2.60
CA LEU A 210 4.24 -3.55 -3.00
C LEU A 210 4.95 -4.69 -3.76
N LEU A 211 6.28 -4.68 -3.83
CA LEU A 211 7.05 -5.81 -4.35
C LEU A 211 7.00 -7.01 -3.40
N LEU A 212 6.93 -6.76 -2.08
CA LEU A 212 6.80 -7.78 -1.03
C LEU A 212 5.34 -7.98 -0.66
N GLU A 213 5.03 -9.11 -0.03
CA GLU A 213 3.66 -9.47 0.35
C GLU A 213 2.92 -8.31 1.00
N SER A 214 1.79 -7.97 0.40
CA SER A 214 0.86 -6.97 0.89
C SER A 214 -0.57 -7.41 0.57
N ARG A 215 -1.39 -7.56 1.59
CA ARG A 215 -2.77 -8.02 1.43
C ARG A 215 -3.73 -6.87 1.47
N LEU A 216 -4.43 -6.65 0.37
CA LEU A 216 -5.56 -5.73 0.30
C LEU A 216 -6.80 -6.38 0.90
N ARG A 217 -7.46 -5.65 1.79
CA ARG A 217 -8.73 -6.03 2.42
C ARG A 217 -9.87 -5.68 1.49
N GLN A 218 -10.64 -6.67 1.01
CA GLN A 218 -11.78 -6.40 0.11
C GLN A 218 -13.13 -6.26 0.82
N ASN A 219 -13.33 -6.91 1.97
CA ASN A 219 -14.53 -6.76 2.82
C ASN A 219 -14.36 -7.58 4.11
N ASP A 220 -15.36 -7.54 4.99
CA ASP A 220 -15.31 -8.20 6.31
C ASP A 220 -15.33 -9.75 6.29
N VAL A 221 -15.39 -10.36 5.13
CA VAL A 221 -15.53 -11.83 4.98
C VAL A 221 -14.33 -12.49 4.31
N ASN A 222 -13.47 -11.73 3.61
CA ASN A 222 -12.39 -12.27 2.80
C ASN A 222 -11.00 -12.08 3.40
N GLU A 223 -10.20 -13.12 3.23
CA GLU A 223 -8.82 -13.30 3.72
C GLU A 223 -7.80 -12.24 3.24
N GLY A 224 -8.22 -11.20 2.53
CA GLY A 224 -7.36 -10.26 1.83
C GLY A 224 -6.61 -10.93 0.66
N ILE A 225 -6.56 -10.23 -0.46
CA ILE A 225 -5.89 -10.70 -1.66
C ILE A 225 -4.47 -10.15 -1.66
N ASP A 226 -3.49 -11.04 -1.79
CA ASP A 226 -2.11 -10.63 -1.99
C ASP A 226 -1.89 -10.25 -3.46
N ILE A 227 -1.67 -8.96 -3.67
CA ILE A 227 -1.40 -8.37 -4.99
C ILE A 227 0.08 -8.09 -5.22
N SER A 228 0.96 -8.47 -4.31
CA SER A 228 2.39 -8.15 -4.41
C SER A 228 3.05 -8.76 -5.64
N ALA A 229 4.10 -8.10 -6.12
CA ALA A 229 4.85 -8.58 -7.26
C ALA A 229 5.58 -9.91 -7.00
N ILE A 230 5.86 -10.25 -5.75
CA ILE A 230 6.53 -11.51 -5.42
C ILE A 230 5.59 -12.72 -5.45
N ASN A 231 4.27 -12.51 -5.39
CA ASN A 231 3.26 -13.58 -5.25
C ASN A 231 2.21 -13.57 -6.36
N GLY A 232 2.43 -13.57 -7.55
CA GLY A 232 1.44 -13.52 -8.64
C GLY A 232 0.67 -14.82 -8.93
N LYS A 233 0.34 -15.62 -7.90
CA LYS A 233 -0.30 -16.95 -8.10
C LYS A 233 -1.74 -16.90 -8.61
N GLY A 234 -2.37 -15.72 -8.60
CA GLY A 234 -3.79 -15.59 -8.78
C GLY A 234 -4.57 -16.07 -7.54
N TYR A 235 -5.86 -15.86 -7.54
CA TYR A 235 -6.71 -16.18 -6.40
C TYR A 235 -8.13 -16.53 -6.87
N VAL A 236 -8.89 -17.17 -5.99
CA VAL A 236 -10.29 -17.48 -6.24
C VAL A 236 -11.15 -16.42 -5.54
N MET A 237 -11.98 -15.75 -6.31
CA MET A 237 -13.05 -14.91 -5.76
C MET A 237 -14.32 -15.76 -5.62
N ASP A 238 -14.80 -15.87 -4.39
CA ASP A 238 -16.07 -16.53 -4.12
C ASP A 238 -17.24 -15.57 -4.32
N GLU A 239 -18.34 -16.09 -4.86
CA GLU A 239 -19.63 -15.39 -4.99
C GLU A 239 -19.60 -14.08 -5.83
N VAL A 240 -18.79 -14.03 -6.87
CA VAL A 240 -18.80 -12.91 -7.83
C VAL A 240 -20.05 -13.00 -8.71
N LEU A 241 -20.77 -11.89 -8.85
CA LEU A 241 -21.88 -11.78 -9.80
C LEU A 241 -21.32 -11.73 -11.23
N VAL A 242 -21.43 -12.84 -11.96
CA VAL A 242 -20.98 -12.95 -13.35
C VAL A 242 -22.18 -12.87 -14.28
N PRO A 243 -22.17 -11.99 -15.29
CA PRO A 243 -23.21 -11.97 -16.30
C PRO A 243 -23.10 -13.23 -17.19
N ILE A 244 -24.19 -13.97 -17.32
CA ILE A 244 -24.29 -15.11 -18.22
C ILE A 244 -25.27 -14.81 -19.34
N ASN A 245 -25.14 -15.50 -20.46
CA ASN A 245 -25.90 -15.25 -21.69
C ASN A 245 -25.80 -13.79 -22.17
N MET A 246 -24.60 -13.22 -22.07
CA MET A 246 -24.31 -11.87 -22.55
C MET A 246 -24.78 -11.67 -23.99
N TYR A 247 -25.28 -10.48 -24.30
CA TYR A 247 -25.77 -10.09 -25.63
C TYR A 247 -27.01 -10.84 -26.13
N THR A 248 -27.75 -11.47 -25.20
CA THR A 248 -29.05 -12.11 -25.50
C THR A 248 -30.14 -11.56 -24.60
N ASP A 249 -31.40 -11.81 -24.92
CA ASP A 249 -32.56 -11.50 -24.10
C ASP A 249 -32.66 -12.36 -22.82
N MET A 250 -31.78 -13.36 -22.68
CA MET A 250 -31.69 -14.26 -21.54
C MET A 250 -30.54 -13.85 -20.58
N VAL A 251 -29.97 -12.66 -20.73
CA VAL A 251 -28.91 -12.19 -19.84
C VAL A 251 -29.38 -12.14 -18.39
N ARG A 252 -28.60 -12.71 -17.51
CA ARG A 252 -28.80 -12.65 -16.07
C ARG A 252 -27.47 -12.69 -15.33
N TYR A 253 -27.48 -12.31 -14.07
CA TYR A 253 -26.32 -12.40 -13.20
C TYR A 253 -26.43 -13.63 -12.30
N GLU A 254 -25.37 -14.42 -12.25
CA GLU A 254 -25.26 -15.56 -11.35
C GLU A 254 -24.02 -15.42 -10.47
N LYS A 255 -24.16 -15.78 -9.18
CA LYS A 255 -23.02 -15.89 -8.27
C LYS A 255 -22.16 -17.08 -8.67
N GLN A 256 -20.90 -16.82 -8.98
CA GLN A 256 -19.94 -17.85 -9.39
C GLN A 256 -18.62 -17.67 -8.67
N ARG A 257 -17.89 -18.78 -8.52
CA ARG A 257 -16.46 -18.74 -8.19
C ARG A 257 -15.68 -18.36 -9.43
N VAL A 258 -14.95 -17.25 -9.35
CA VAL A 258 -14.11 -16.79 -10.46
C VAL A 258 -12.66 -16.99 -10.09
N GLN A 259 -11.94 -17.76 -10.91
CA GLN A 259 -10.50 -17.90 -10.80
C GLN A 259 -9.83 -16.71 -11.49
N ILE A 260 -9.27 -15.80 -10.70
CA ILE A 260 -8.37 -14.76 -11.23
C ILE A 260 -7.02 -15.42 -11.53
N LYS A 261 -6.62 -15.36 -12.77
CA LYS A 261 -5.31 -15.89 -13.21
C LYS A 261 -4.21 -15.04 -12.60
N GLY A 262 -3.08 -15.68 -12.27
CA GLY A 262 -1.89 -14.97 -11.86
C GLY A 262 -1.34 -14.06 -12.97
N ALA A 263 -0.62 -13.03 -12.58
CA ALA A 263 0.04 -12.11 -13.49
C ALA A 263 1.32 -12.73 -14.11
N LYS A 264 1.99 -11.99 -14.98
CA LYS A 264 3.18 -12.40 -15.71
C LYS A 264 4.50 -12.14 -14.95
N ASN A 265 4.41 -11.97 -13.64
CA ASN A 265 5.52 -11.57 -12.76
C ASN A 265 6.35 -12.77 -12.23
N LEU A 266 5.84 -14.00 -12.30
CA LEU A 266 6.52 -15.16 -11.76
C LEU A 266 7.39 -15.87 -12.81
N PRO A 267 8.66 -16.22 -12.46
CA PRO A 267 9.60 -16.86 -13.38
C PRO A 267 9.46 -18.38 -13.46
N PHE A 268 8.60 -19.00 -12.66
CA PHE A 268 8.56 -20.45 -12.49
C PHE A 268 7.92 -21.18 -13.66
N SER A 269 8.64 -22.13 -14.23
CA SER A 269 8.08 -23.19 -15.06
C SER A 269 7.41 -24.28 -14.19
N GLU A 270 6.62 -25.18 -14.81
CA GLU A 270 5.98 -26.31 -14.11
C GLU A 270 6.99 -27.25 -13.41
N LYS A 271 8.24 -27.24 -13.87
CA LYS A 271 9.34 -28.08 -13.36
C LYS A 271 9.79 -27.68 -11.96
N TYR A 272 9.61 -26.42 -11.56
CA TYR A 272 10.14 -25.89 -10.31
C TYR A 272 9.04 -25.55 -9.31
N SER A 273 9.35 -25.77 -8.04
CA SER A 273 8.44 -25.37 -6.95
C SER A 273 8.26 -23.86 -6.91
N ARG A 274 7.03 -23.39 -6.85
CA ARG A 274 6.67 -21.96 -6.70
C ARG A 274 6.84 -21.49 -5.23
N ASN A 275 7.96 -21.87 -4.62
CA ASN A 275 8.26 -21.48 -3.24
C ASN A 275 9.35 -20.40 -3.22
N VAL A 276 8.95 -19.15 -3.06
CA VAL A 276 9.83 -17.98 -3.03
C VAL A 276 10.79 -18.02 -1.83
N LYS A 277 10.38 -18.62 -0.70
CA LYS A 277 11.23 -18.76 0.49
C LYS A 277 12.58 -19.42 0.23
N LYS A 278 12.62 -20.31 -0.75
CA LYS A 278 13.87 -20.95 -1.14
C LYS A 278 14.95 -19.94 -1.59
N TYR A 279 14.53 -18.75 -2.01
CA TYR A 279 15.39 -17.72 -2.59
C TYR A 279 15.51 -16.45 -1.71
N ILE A 280 15.18 -16.54 -0.42
CA ILE A 280 15.30 -15.39 0.51
C ILE A 280 16.72 -14.84 0.54
N ASN A 281 17.73 -15.73 0.57
CA ASN A 281 19.12 -15.33 0.60
C ASN A 281 19.55 -14.61 -0.67
N GLU A 282 19.07 -15.03 -1.83
CA GLU A 282 19.28 -14.39 -3.13
C GLU A 282 18.69 -12.99 -3.13
N ILE A 283 17.46 -12.82 -2.66
CA ILE A 283 16.80 -11.51 -2.54
C ILE A 283 17.58 -10.59 -1.60
N LEU A 284 17.95 -11.07 -0.42
CA LEU A 284 18.73 -10.28 0.55
C LEU A 284 20.12 -9.90 0.02
N THR A 285 20.72 -10.78 -0.78
CA THR A 285 22.01 -10.54 -1.43
C THR A 285 21.88 -9.45 -2.48
N GLY A 286 20.91 -9.56 -3.38
CA GLY A 286 20.66 -8.55 -4.40
C GLY A 286 20.30 -7.19 -3.80
N PHE A 287 19.45 -7.17 -2.77
CA PHE A 287 19.15 -5.94 -2.03
C PHE A 287 20.41 -5.26 -1.49
N SER A 288 21.32 -6.08 -0.91
CA SER A 288 22.58 -5.57 -0.37
C SER A 288 23.48 -5.01 -1.45
N TYR A 289 23.56 -5.62 -2.63
CA TYR A 289 24.44 -5.14 -3.72
C TYR A 289 24.08 -3.72 -4.15
N VAL A 290 22.83 -3.44 -4.42
CA VAL A 290 22.40 -2.08 -4.81
C VAL A 290 22.53 -1.10 -3.64
N TYR A 291 22.12 -1.52 -2.44
CA TYR A 291 22.22 -0.64 -1.27
C TYR A 291 23.67 -0.23 -1.00
N ASP A 292 24.61 -1.16 -1.06
CA ASP A 292 26.04 -0.90 -0.87
C ASP A 292 26.62 -0.07 -2.01
N ALA A 293 26.19 -0.32 -3.26
CA ALA A 293 26.58 0.52 -4.39
C ALA A 293 26.18 1.99 -4.17
N PHE A 294 24.96 2.26 -3.68
CA PHE A 294 24.53 3.62 -3.35
C PHE A 294 25.31 4.24 -2.19
N LEU A 295 25.62 3.46 -1.14
CA LEU A 295 26.46 3.93 -0.03
C LEU A 295 27.85 4.37 -0.50
N GLU A 296 28.44 3.65 -1.45
CA GLU A 296 29.75 3.98 -2.01
C GLU A 296 29.72 5.14 -3.02
N LEU A 297 28.61 5.26 -3.78
CA LEU A 297 28.49 6.19 -4.90
C LEU A 297 27.85 7.53 -4.53
N LYS A 298 27.19 7.65 -3.37
CA LYS A 298 26.40 8.85 -3.01
C LYS A 298 27.21 10.16 -3.06
N ASP A 299 28.53 10.09 -2.91
CA ASP A 299 29.43 11.25 -3.00
C ASP A 299 30.10 11.42 -4.39
N ASP A 300 29.88 10.47 -5.31
CA ASP A 300 30.40 10.55 -6.68
C ASP A 300 29.63 11.58 -7.52
N SER A 301 30.35 12.44 -8.23
CA SER A 301 29.72 13.51 -9.02
C SER A 301 28.93 12.99 -10.22
N CYS A 302 29.44 11.96 -10.92
CA CYS A 302 28.74 11.38 -12.06
C CYS A 302 27.44 10.68 -11.62
N PHE A 303 27.47 10.04 -10.46
CA PHE A 303 26.27 9.46 -9.86
C PHE A 303 25.23 10.54 -9.52
N ARG A 304 25.66 11.64 -8.89
CA ARG A 304 24.77 12.78 -8.59
C ARG A 304 24.15 13.38 -9.85
N ASP A 305 24.89 13.48 -10.95
CA ASP A 305 24.36 13.95 -12.24
C ASP A 305 23.27 13.00 -12.79
N VAL A 306 23.42 11.70 -12.58
CA VAL A 306 22.39 10.71 -12.95
C VAL A 306 21.16 10.86 -12.07
N ILE A 307 21.32 11.01 -10.75
CA ILE A 307 20.21 11.23 -9.82
C ILE A 307 19.48 12.55 -10.11
N LYS A 308 20.19 13.58 -10.54
CA LYS A 308 19.59 14.87 -10.90
C LYS A 308 18.57 14.76 -12.05
N LYS A 309 18.66 13.75 -12.90
CA LYS A 309 17.69 13.53 -13.97
C LYS A 309 16.28 13.19 -13.48
N PHE A 310 16.12 12.85 -12.20
CA PHE A 310 14.82 12.67 -11.57
C PHE A 310 14.16 13.97 -11.09
N SER A 311 14.83 15.12 -11.17
CA SER A 311 14.27 16.44 -10.87
C SER A 311 13.41 16.95 -12.02
N GLY A 312 12.29 17.58 -11.76
CA GLY A 312 11.38 18.17 -12.75
C GLY A 312 10.61 17.14 -13.60
N VAL A 313 10.57 15.88 -13.17
CA VAL A 313 9.86 14.82 -13.87
C VAL A 313 8.43 14.74 -13.36
N GLN A 314 7.45 14.62 -14.27
CA GLN A 314 6.06 14.37 -13.92
C GLN A 314 5.88 12.90 -13.52
N VAL A 315 5.23 12.68 -12.38
CA VAL A 315 4.89 11.35 -11.85
C VAL A 315 3.46 11.33 -11.33
N ARG A 316 2.80 10.17 -11.41
CA ARG A 316 1.48 9.96 -10.81
C ARG A 316 1.59 9.98 -9.29
N HIS A 317 0.62 10.59 -8.61
CA HIS A 317 0.48 10.53 -7.17
C HIS A 317 -0.83 9.82 -6.81
N ILE A 318 -0.73 8.72 -6.05
CA ILE A 318 -1.90 7.92 -5.66
C ILE A 318 -2.43 8.46 -4.33
N ILE A 319 -3.65 8.98 -4.37
CA ILE A 319 -4.36 9.48 -3.18
C ILE A 319 -5.09 8.33 -2.48
N ARG A 320 -5.87 7.57 -3.25
CA ARG A 320 -6.63 6.41 -2.77
C ARG A 320 -6.42 5.23 -3.70
N ASN A 321 -6.64 4.05 -3.16
CA ASN A 321 -6.62 2.83 -3.96
C ASN A 321 -7.72 2.88 -5.05
N THR A 322 -7.39 2.48 -6.27
CA THR A 322 -8.30 2.49 -7.43
C THR A 322 -9.56 1.65 -7.19
N ASP A 323 -9.47 0.58 -6.41
CA ASP A 323 -10.64 -0.24 -6.03
C ASP A 323 -11.74 0.55 -5.30
N GLN A 324 -11.39 1.61 -4.56
CA GLN A 324 -12.38 2.47 -3.90
C GLN A 324 -13.20 3.25 -4.92
N TYR A 325 -12.54 3.81 -5.93
CA TYR A 325 -13.22 4.51 -7.02
C TYR A 325 -14.09 3.56 -7.85
N ASP A 326 -13.57 2.39 -8.23
CA ASP A 326 -14.31 1.37 -8.98
C ASP A 326 -15.57 0.92 -8.22
N THR A 327 -15.46 0.71 -6.91
CA THR A 327 -16.61 0.33 -6.07
C THR A 327 -17.71 1.40 -6.11
N ILE A 328 -17.35 2.68 -5.95
CA ILE A 328 -18.32 3.78 -5.97
C ILE A 328 -18.91 3.94 -7.38
N LEU A 329 -18.08 3.87 -8.42
CA LEU A 329 -18.53 3.94 -9.81
C LEU A 329 -19.52 2.81 -10.12
N ARG A 330 -19.25 1.58 -9.72
CA ARG A 330 -20.18 0.44 -9.91
C ARG A 330 -21.51 0.66 -9.19
N HIS A 331 -21.49 1.15 -7.96
CA HIS A 331 -22.72 1.50 -7.23
C HIS A 331 -23.50 2.61 -7.94
N SER A 332 -22.80 3.62 -8.46
CA SER A 332 -23.42 4.72 -9.19
C SER A 332 -24.11 4.30 -10.50
N MET A 333 -23.79 3.10 -11.02
CA MET A 333 -24.39 2.53 -12.23
C MET A 333 -25.66 1.69 -11.94
N HIS A 334 -26.14 1.65 -10.69
CA HIS A 334 -27.44 1.00 -10.40
C HIS A 334 -28.59 1.73 -11.15
N PRO A 335 -29.57 1.02 -11.71
CA PRO A 335 -30.63 1.61 -12.51
C PRO A 335 -31.38 2.79 -11.85
N GLU A 336 -31.54 2.76 -10.53
CA GLU A 336 -32.19 3.86 -9.78
C GLU A 336 -31.40 5.17 -9.84
N HIS A 337 -30.08 5.11 -9.96
CA HIS A 337 -29.18 6.27 -10.04
C HIS A 337 -28.97 6.76 -11.50
N LEU A 338 -29.52 6.05 -12.48
CA LEU A 338 -29.37 6.39 -13.90
C LEU A 338 -30.58 7.15 -14.47
N MET A 339 -31.60 7.39 -13.67
CA MET A 339 -32.79 8.15 -14.04
C MET A 339 -32.65 9.63 -13.74
N ASP A 340 -32.05 9.99 -12.62
CA ASP A 340 -31.81 11.37 -12.18
C ASP A 340 -30.34 11.56 -11.80
N MET A 341 -29.76 12.67 -12.26
CA MET A 341 -28.35 12.97 -12.00
C MET A 341 -28.05 13.20 -10.52
N LEU A 342 -28.97 13.82 -9.79
CA LEU A 342 -28.81 14.07 -8.36
C LEU A 342 -28.74 12.77 -7.56
N ASP A 343 -29.49 11.73 -7.98
CA ASP A 343 -29.41 10.44 -7.31
C ASP A 343 -28.05 9.76 -7.56
N ARG A 344 -27.49 9.92 -8.75
CA ARG A 344 -26.11 9.45 -9.01
C ARG A 344 -25.07 10.26 -8.23
N GLU A 345 -25.19 11.57 -8.19
CA GLU A 345 -24.27 12.45 -7.45
C GLU A 345 -24.19 12.12 -5.97
N LYS A 346 -25.31 11.81 -5.32
CA LYS A 346 -25.32 11.36 -3.91
C LYS A 346 -24.41 10.15 -3.65
N ILE A 347 -24.28 9.25 -4.63
CA ILE A 347 -23.36 8.12 -4.53
C ILE A 347 -21.91 8.58 -4.67
N LEU A 348 -21.62 9.45 -5.64
CA LEU A 348 -20.28 9.97 -5.86
C LEU A 348 -19.78 10.85 -4.70
N GLU A 349 -20.68 11.58 -4.06
CA GLU A 349 -20.38 12.44 -2.90
C GLU A 349 -20.01 11.67 -1.63
N ASN A 350 -20.10 10.32 -1.61
CA ASN A 350 -19.50 9.54 -0.54
C ASN A 350 -17.99 9.77 -0.39
N MET A 351 -17.33 10.33 -1.42
CA MET A 351 -15.92 10.75 -1.32
C MET A 351 -15.69 11.81 -0.24
N TRP A 352 -16.71 12.61 0.11
CA TRP A 352 -16.68 13.62 1.18
C TRP A 352 -16.83 13.03 2.59
N SER A 353 -17.04 11.73 2.73
CA SER A 353 -17.27 11.07 4.03
C SER A 353 -16.06 11.14 4.98
N SER A 354 -14.87 11.43 4.47
CA SER A 354 -13.64 11.56 5.25
C SER A 354 -13.11 12.99 5.21
N SER A 355 -13.01 13.63 6.37
CA SER A 355 -12.42 14.97 6.55
C SER A 355 -10.89 15.00 6.49
N ALA A 356 -10.24 13.83 6.33
CA ALA A 356 -8.78 13.73 6.30
C ALA A 356 -8.17 14.27 5.01
N TYR A 357 -8.94 14.33 3.92
CA TYR A 357 -8.46 14.74 2.60
C TYR A 357 -8.74 16.22 2.33
N ASP A 358 -7.85 16.86 1.54
CA ASP A 358 -8.03 18.24 1.08
C ASP A 358 -9.26 18.37 0.15
N ASP A 359 -10.01 19.46 0.28
CA ASP A 359 -11.22 19.72 -0.51
C ASP A 359 -10.95 19.71 -2.02
N PHE A 360 -9.79 20.20 -2.48
CA PHE A 360 -9.39 20.16 -3.88
C PHE A 360 -9.30 18.73 -4.40
N VAL A 361 -8.76 17.82 -3.58
CA VAL A 361 -8.65 16.41 -3.94
C VAL A 361 -10.05 15.81 -4.11
N VAL A 362 -10.90 15.94 -3.08
CA VAL A 362 -12.24 15.33 -3.10
C VAL A 362 -13.10 15.90 -4.25
N PHE A 363 -13.03 17.20 -4.46
CA PHE A 363 -13.72 17.84 -5.59
C PHE A 363 -13.24 17.30 -6.95
N SER A 364 -11.94 17.12 -7.12
CA SER A 364 -11.36 16.56 -8.35
C SER A 364 -11.76 15.09 -8.56
N GLU A 365 -11.80 14.31 -7.47
CA GLU A 365 -12.26 12.92 -7.48
C GLU A 365 -13.71 12.80 -7.95
N VAL A 366 -14.61 13.59 -7.36
CA VAL A 366 -16.03 13.60 -7.74
C VAL A 366 -16.20 14.00 -9.22
N ASN A 367 -15.49 15.04 -9.68
CA ASN A 367 -15.54 15.48 -11.07
C ASN A 367 -15.06 14.41 -12.08
N GLY A 368 -13.99 13.68 -11.75
CA GLY A 368 -13.51 12.55 -12.56
C GLY A 368 -14.57 11.45 -12.65
N MET A 369 -15.12 11.06 -11.51
CA MET A 369 -16.14 10.00 -11.42
C MET A 369 -17.48 10.39 -12.08
N GLN A 370 -17.83 11.68 -12.14
CA GLN A 370 -19.00 12.12 -12.91
C GLN A 370 -18.91 11.75 -14.39
N ARG A 371 -17.70 11.78 -14.96
CA ARG A 371 -17.40 11.33 -16.34
C ARG A 371 -17.24 9.80 -16.46
N ASN A 372 -17.45 9.07 -15.35
CA ASN A 372 -17.23 7.63 -15.26
C ASN A 372 -15.76 7.23 -15.51
N ASP A 373 -14.84 8.09 -15.08
CA ASP A 373 -13.40 7.89 -15.18
C ASP A 373 -12.79 7.72 -13.79
N ILE A 374 -11.68 6.99 -13.67
CA ILE A 374 -10.97 6.87 -12.41
C ILE A 374 -10.11 8.11 -12.22
N PRO A 375 -10.29 8.87 -11.12
CA PRO A 375 -9.52 10.07 -10.86
C PRO A 375 -8.02 9.84 -10.88
N ILE A 376 -7.26 10.76 -11.45
CA ILE A 376 -5.80 10.72 -11.49
C ILE A 376 -5.24 12.04 -10.99
N PHE A 377 -4.16 11.94 -10.21
CA PHE A 377 -3.39 13.06 -9.76
C PHE A 377 -1.93 12.88 -10.15
N TYR A 378 -1.26 13.98 -10.42
CA TYR A 378 0.16 13.98 -10.73
C TYR A 378 0.86 15.20 -10.13
N LYS A 379 2.17 15.12 -10.08
CA LYS A 379 3.04 16.16 -9.57
C LYS A 379 4.34 16.18 -10.35
N TYR A 380 5.05 17.28 -10.26
CA TYR A 380 6.45 17.36 -10.66
C TYR A 380 7.34 17.06 -9.44
N THR A 381 8.38 16.27 -9.63
CA THR A 381 9.20 15.75 -8.53
C THR A 381 9.93 16.82 -7.72
N ASP A 382 10.20 17.99 -8.31
CA ASP A 382 10.84 19.15 -7.68
C ASP A 382 9.86 20.27 -7.29
N GLY A 383 8.54 19.99 -7.35
CA GLY A 383 7.48 20.88 -6.92
C GLY A 383 6.70 20.35 -5.73
N ASN A 384 6.03 21.25 -5.01
CA ASN A 384 5.12 20.93 -3.89
C ASN A 384 3.64 21.09 -4.21
N SER A 385 3.31 21.25 -5.47
CA SER A 385 1.94 21.28 -5.97
C SER A 385 1.45 19.90 -6.40
N ILE A 386 0.12 19.70 -6.33
CA ILE A 386 -0.56 18.56 -6.92
C ILE A 386 -1.48 19.06 -8.05
N PHE A 387 -1.62 18.27 -9.10
CA PHE A 387 -2.42 18.54 -10.26
C PHE A 387 -3.47 17.45 -10.47
N ASN A 388 -4.65 17.83 -10.93
CA ASN A 388 -5.70 16.89 -11.33
C ASN A 388 -5.67 16.63 -12.87
N ASP A 389 -6.59 15.80 -13.35
CA ASP A 389 -6.77 15.43 -14.76
C ASP A 389 -7.14 16.61 -15.68
N MET A 390 -7.58 17.74 -15.12
CA MET A 390 -7.88 18.99 -15.84
C MET A 390 -6.70 19.98 -15.83
N ASN A 391 -5.52 19.57 -15.39
CA ASN A 391 -4.35 20.42 -15.17
C ASN A 391 -4.58 21.57 -14.17
N GLN A 392 -5.58 21.46 -13.31
CA GLN A 392 -5.77 22.40 -12.22
C GLN A 392 -4.76 22.10 -11.11
N GLU A 393 -4.20 23.13 -10.53
CA GLU A 393 -3.12 23.06 -9.56
C GLU A 393 -3.62 23.41 -8.16
N LYS A 394 -3.19 22.66 -7.17
CA LYS A 394 -3.19 23.03 -5.75
C LYS A 394 -1.76 23.27 -5.32
N ASP A 395 -1.39 24.53 -5.20
CA ASP A 395 -0.06 24.93 -4.72
C ASP A 395 0.09 24.64 -3.22
N GLY A 396 1.33 24.29 -2.81
CA GLY A 396 1.66 24.02 -1.42
C GLY A 396 0.96 22.78 -0.82
N TYR A 397 0.49 21.85 -1.65
CA TYR A 397 -0.13 20.61 -1.16
C TYR A 397 0.83 19.73 -0.37
N PHE A 398 2.09 19.66 -0.80
CA PHE A 398 3.13 18.93 -0.10
C PHE A 398 4.01 19.88 0.72
N SER A 399 4.37 19.47 1.93
CA SER A 399 5.30 20.23 2.80
C SER A 399 6.75 20.22 2.29
N GLN A 400 7.12 19.23 1.48
CA GLN A 400 8.43 19.07 0.86
C GLN A 400 8.24 18.45 -0.52
N ASP A 401 9.06 18.85 -1.50
CA ASP A 401 9.08 18.20 -2.81
C ASP A 401 9.70 16.79 -2.76
N ALA A 402 9.29 15.93 -3.70
CA ALA A 402 9.67 14.53 -3.70
C ALA A 402 11.15 14.32 -4.06
N TYR A 403 11.72 15.18 -4.88
CA TYR A 403 13.14 15.10 -5.25
C TYR A 403 14.06 15.45 -4.06
N SER A 404 13.75 16.51 -3.32
CA SER A 404 14.47 16.84 -2.07
C SER A 404 14.39 15.71 -1.05
N ARG A 405 13.22 15.04 -0.95
CA ARG A 405 13.09 13.84 -0.11
C ARG A 405 13.97 12.69 -0.61
N LEU A 406 14.03 12.45 -1.92
CA LEU A 406 14.92 11.45 -2.50
C LEU A 406 16.37 11.71 -2.14
N ILE A 407 16.84 12.95 -2.33
CA ILE A 407 18.23 13.34 -1.98
C ILE A 407 18.52 13.09 -0.50
N LYS A 408 17.61 13.52 0.37
CA LYS A 408 17.73 13.29 1.82
C LYS A 408 17.77 11.80 2.17
N ASN A 409 16.98 10.97 1.49
CA ASN A 409 17.01 9.53 1.69
C ASN A 409 18.35 8.92 1.29
N ILE A 410 18.89 9.32 0.14
CA ILE A 410 20.21 8.85 -0.33
C ILE A 410 21.31 9.28 0.65
N GLU A 411 21.30 10.52 1.14
CA GLU A 411 22.26 11.02 2.13
C GLU A 411 22.18 10.23 3.46
N ASN A 412 20.98 9.87 3.90
CA ASN A 412 20.71 9.15 5.14
C ASN A 412 20.92 7.63 5.05
N LEU A 413 21.26 7.09 3.88
CA LEU A 413 21.58 5.66 3.75
C LEU A 413 22.71 5.29 4.72
N SER A 414 22.52 4.18 5.43
CA SER A 414 23.46 3.67 6.42
C SER A 414 23.39 2.15 6.53
N VAL A 415 24.47 1.54 7.03
CA VAL A 415 24.49 0.09 7.31
C VAL A 415 23.38 -0.31 8.27
N LYS A 416 23.09 0.53 9.29
CA LYS A 416 21.99 0.27 10.24
C LYS A 416 20.62 0.24 9.53
N ASN A 417 20.36 1.20 8.63
CA ASN A 417 19.13 1.20 7.85
C ASN A 417 19.06 -0.02 6.90
N LYS A 418 20.15 -0.37 6.24
CA LYS A 418 20.23 -1.58 5.40
C LYS A 418 19.80 -2.83 6.16
N GLU A 419 20.38 -3.08 7.33
CA GLU A 419 20.05 -4.26 8.13
C GLU A 419 18.60 -4.22 8.64
N LYS A 420 18.07 -3.03 8.98
CA LYS A 420 16.65 -2.85 9.31
C LYS A 420 15.75 -3.25 8.13
N GLN A 421 16.01 -2.77 6.92
CA GLN A 421 15.22 -3.11 5.74
C GLN A 421 15.34 -4.61 5.39
N LYS A 422 16.53 -5.20 5.51
CA LYS A 422 16.73 -6.65 5.35
C LYS A 422 15.91 -7.48 6.33
N SER A 423 15.77 -7.01 7.57
CA SER A 423 14.91 -7.67 8.56
C SER A 423 13.43 -7.62 8.13
N PHE A 424 12.97 -6.51 7.57
CA PHE A 424 11.60 -6.43 7.02
C PHE A 424 11.40 -7.36 5.83
N ILE A 425 12.38 -7.46 4.92
CA ILE A 425 12.33 -8.39 3.78
C ILE A 425 12.24 -9.83 4.27
N HIS A 426 13.11 -10.20 5.21
CA HIS A 426 13.14 -11.55 5.78
C HIS A 426 11.80 -11.90 6.43
N LEU A 427 11.26 -10.99 7.25
CA LEU A 427 9.99 -11.20 7.92
C LEU A 427 8.83 -11.34 6.93
N ALA A 428 8.76 -10.49 5.91
CA ALA A 428 7.71 -10.56 4.89
C ALA A 428 7.72 -11.87 4.10
N LEU A 429 8.89 -12.49 3.91
CA LEU A 429 9.04 -13.72 3.14
C LEU A 429 8.96 -14.99 3.97
N ASP A 430 9.51 -15.00 5.19
CA ASP A 430 9.53 -16.17 6.07
C ASP A 430 8.16 -16.47 6.68
N TYR A 431 7.38 -15.44 6.81
CA TYR A 431 6.05 -15.46 7.37
C TYR A 431 5.02 -16.30 6.58
N GLN A 432 5.20 -16.48 5.27
CA GLN A 432 4.26 -17.21 4.40
C GLN A 432 3.97 -18.67 4.84
N ASP A 433 4.93 -19.37 5.47
CA ASP A 433 4.72 -20.77 5.90
C ASP A 433 3.93 -20.89 7.21
N LEU A 434 3.98 -19.88 8.07
CA LEU A 434 3.18 -19.87 9.29
C LEU A 434 1.68 -19.81 8.98
N ILE A 435 1.33 -19.31 7.77
CA ILE A 435 -0.05 -19.06 7.36
C ILE A 435 -0.61 -20.11 6.43
N LEU A 436 0.18 -20.58 5.44
CA LEU A 436 -0.36 -21.34 4.30
C LEU A 436 -0.80 -22.76 4.64
N ASP A 437 -0.28 -23.37 5.71
CA ASP A 437 -0.56 -24.78 5.98
C ASP A 437 -1.58 -25.06 7.09
N GLY A 438 -1.95 -24.06 7.92
CA GLY A 438 -2.82 -24.32 9.09
C GLY A 438 -2.27 -25.47 9.99
N LYS A 439 -1.11 -25.94 9.65
CA LYS A 439 -0.34 -27.00 10.31
C LYS A 439 0.95 -26.39 10.82
N CYS A 440 0.82 -25.55 11.85
CA CYS A 440 1.96 -25.42 12.74
C CYS A 440 2.23 -26.83 13.27
N ASP A 441 3.26 -27.49 12.73
CA ASP A 441 3.72 -28.76 13.28
C ASP A 441 4.29 -28.46 14.67
N SER A 442 3.38 -28.47 15.66
CA SER A 442 3.74 -28.23 17.05
C SER A 442 4.84 -29.18 17.55
N SER A 443 5.10 -30.27 16.81
CA SER A 443 6.21 -31.19 17.10
C SER A 443 7.60 -30.60 16.81
N LYS A 444 7.69 -29.52 15.99
CA LYS A 444 8.94 -28.83 15.69
C LYS A 444 9.21 -27.63 16.60
N LEU A 445 8.24 -27.19 17.38
CA LEU A 445 8.45 -26.18 18.41
C LEU A 445 9.09 -26.87 19.62
N THR A 446 10.41 -26.94 19.66
CA THR A 446 11.12 -27.28 20.87
C THR A 446 11.01 -26.11 21.84
N PHE A 447 9.98 -26.12 22.66
CA PHE A 447 9.94 -25.26 23.85
C PHE A 447 11.05 -25.76 24.80
N LYS A 448 12.16 -25.01 24.87
CA LYS A 448 13.03 -25.14 26.04
C LYS A 448 12.21 -24.65 27.22
N GLU A 449 12.09 -25.47 28.28
CA GLU A 449 11.58 -24.98 29.56
C GLU A 449 12.40 -23.73 29.95
N ILE A 450 11.76 -22.58 29.89
CA ILE A 450 12.36 -21.32 30.31
C ILE A 450 12.03 -21.23 31.80
N ASP A 451 13.03 -21.29 32.65
CA ASP A 451 12.88 -20.95 34.07
C ASP A 451 12.53 -19.43 34.14
N MET A 452 11.23 -19.13 34.23
CA MET A 452 10.70 -17.76 34.34
C MET A 452 11.19 -17.04 35.62
N LYS A 453 11.83 -17.74 36.57
CA LYS A 453 12.51 -17.13 37.71
C LYS A 453 13.91 -16.64 37.38
N ASN A 454 14.42 -16.95 36.19
CA ASN A 454 15.75 -16.51 35.78
C ASN A 454 15.69 -15.11 35.17
N GLU A 455 16.11 -14.11 35.93
CA GLU A 455 16.16 -12.70 35.51
C GLU A 455 16.92 -12.51 34.20
N TYR A 456 17.88 -13.38 33.85
CA TYR A 456 18.61 -13.31 32.59
C TYR A 456 17.69 -13.38 31.35
N TYR A 457 16.69 -14.25 31.38
CA TYR A 457 15.74 -14.34 30.23
C TYR A 457 14.86 -13.11 30.13
N ILE A 458 14.44 -12.55 31.27
CA ILE A 458 13.63 -11.32 31.29
C ILE A 458 14.44 -10.15 30.72
N PHE A 459 15.69 -9.98 31.17
CA PHE A 459 16.55 -8.90 30.64
C PHE A 459 16.89 -9.09 29.15
N SER A 460 17.15 -10.36 28.74
CA SER A 460 17.40 -10.66 27.33
C SER A 460 16.17 -10.34 26.45
N TYR A 461 14.97 -10.65 26.93
CA TYR A 461 13.71 -10.29 26.26
C TYR A 461 13.52 -8.77 26.17
N LEU A 462 13.61 -8.06 27.29
CA LEU A 462 13.45 -6.60 27.31
C LEU A 462 14.50 -5.89 26.44
N LYS A 463 15.74 -6.41 26.43
CA LYS A 463 16.77 -5.91 25.51
C LYS A 463 16.36 -6.08 24.06
N LYS A 464 15.86 -7.24 23.66
CA LYS A 464 15.34 -7.45 22.28
C LYS A 464 14.19 -6.50 21.97
N VAL A 465 13.22 -6.36 22.88
CA VAL A 465 12.12 -5.39 22.70
C VAL A 465 12.66 -4.00 22.43
N LYS A 466 13.68 -3.54 23.14
CA LYS A 466 14.33 -2.25 22.90
C LYS A 466 15.09 -2.19 21.58
N ASP A 467 15.85 -3.23 21.26
CA ASP A 467 16.69 -3.28 20.05
C ASP A 467 15.83 -3.23 18.76
N TYR A 468 14.59 -3.74 18.83
CA TYR A 468 13.62 -3.72 17.73
C TYR A 468 12.68 -2.50 17.76
N ALA A 469 12.80 -1.65 18.77
CA ALA A 469 12.00 -0.43 18.83
C ALA A 469 12.36 0.54 17.69
N ILE A 470 11.34 1.16 17.16
CA ILE A 470 11.43 2.22 16.17
C ILE A 470 10.92 3.52 16.79
N LYS A 471 11.33 4.65 16.27
CA LYS A 471 10.84 5.95 16.73
C LYS A 471 9.83 6.47 15.72
N ILE A 472 8.61 6.71 16.18
CA ILE A 472 7.56 7.42 15.45
C ILE A 472 7.23 8.65 16.28
N ALA A 473 7.40 9.84 15.71
CA ALA A 473 7.37 11.07 16.47
C ALA A 473 8.32 11.03 17.68
N ASP A 474 7.80 11.29 18.85
CA ASP A 474 8.55 11.17 20.12
C ASP A 474 8.32 9.83 20.82
N GLU A 475 7.49 8.95 20.25
CA GLU A 475 7.11 7.66 20.82
C GLU A 475 7.91 6.51 20.23
N LYS A 476 8.10 5.43 21.00
CA LYS A 476 8.62 4.15 20.50
C LYS A 476 7.46 3.29 20.03
N ALA A 477 7.63 2.66 18.89
CA ALA A 477 6.69 1.72 18.31
C ALA A 477 7.42 0.45 17.86
N TRP A 478 6.68 -0.58 17.53
CA TRP A 478 7.21 -1.88 17.12
C TRP A 478 6.43 -2.46 15.95
N TYR A 479 7.11 -3.17 15.08
CA TYR A 479 6.50 -4.03 14.08
C TYR A 479 6.58 -5.49 14.51
N ALA A 480 5.49 -6.20 14.39
CA ALA A 480 5.43 -7.64 14.63
C ALA A 480 4.38 -8.30 13.72
N PRO A 481 4.44 -9.63 13.59
CA PRO A 481 3.32 -10.39 13.05
C PRO A 481 2.09 -10.22 13.96
N ILE A 482 1.01 -9.71 13.42
CA ILE A 482 -0.27 -9.49 14.11
C ILE A 482 -1.32 -10.36 13.46
N LEU A 483 -2.08 -11.09 14.26
CA LEU A 483 -3.25 -11.84 13.79
C LEU A 483 -4.40 -10.86 13.60
N ASN A 484 -4.84 -10.70 12.35
CA ASN A 484 -6.00 -9.84 12.09
C ASN A 484 -7.32 -10.53 12.48
N ASN A 485 -8.41 -9.76 12.51
CA ASN A 485 -9.75 -10.25 12.91
C ASN A 485 -10.30 -11.40 12.05
N PHE A 486 -9.61 -11.79 10.98
CA PHE A 486 -9.97 -12.89 10.06
C PHE A 486 -9.13 -14.16 10.29
N GLY A 487 -8.36 -14.21 11.38
CA GLY A 487 -7.50 -15.35 11.68
C GLY A 487 -6.27 -15.42 10.76
N LYS A 488 -5.90 -14.30 10.13
CA LYS A 488 -4.70 -14.20 9.30
C LYS A 488 -3.71 -13.23 9.89
N TRP A 489 -2.50 -13.59 9.74
CA TRP A 489 -1.40 -12.82 10.22
C TRP A 489 -1.03 -11.73 9.20
N SER A 490 -0.77 -10.53 9.61
CA SER A 490 -0.13 -9.46 8.87
C SER A 490 1.08 -8.96 9.65
N TYR A 491 2.07 -8.45 8.96
CA TYR A 491 3.20 -7.78 9.60
C TYR A 491 2.87 -6.30 9.69
N ASP A 492 2.53 -5.84 10.89
CA ASP A 492 2.03 -4.49 11.09
C ASP A 492 2.56 -3.86 12.39
N LEU A 493 2.25 -2.57 12.60
CA LEU A 493 2.54 -1.89 13.88
C LEU A 493 1.78 -2.56 15.01
N VAL A 494 2.53 -2.94 16.05
CA VAL A 494 1.96 -3.47 17.28
C VAL A 494 1.21 -2.36 18.01
N ASP A 495 -0.04 -2.58 18.34
CA ASP A 495 -0.83 -1.66 19.15
C ASP A 495 -0.27 -1.56 20.58
N ASN A 496 -0.79 -0.65 21.37
CA ASN A 496 -0.35 -0.43 22.75
C ASN A 496 -1.29 -1.03 23.80
N ASP A 497 -2.24 -1.85 23.38
CA ASP A 497 -3.18 -2.51 24.28
C ASP A 497 -2.54 -3.60 25.14
N LEU A 498 -3.34 -4.23 26.00
CA LEU A 498 -2.88 -5.26 26.91
C LEU A 498 -2.93 -6.67 26.31
N TYR A 499 -3.78 -6.89 25.31
CA TYR A 499 -4.08 -8.24 24.81
C TYR A 499 -2.98 -8.76 23.87
N ASP A 500 -2.69 -8.06 22.79
CA ASP A 500 -1.67 -8.40 21.79
C ASP A 500 -0.68 -7.26 21.50
N GLY A 501 -0.79 -6.18 22.27
CA GLY A 501 0.04 -4.98 22.18
C GLY A 501 1.22 -4.93 23.16
N MET A 502 1.82 -3.74 23.19
CA MET A 502 3.00 -3.45 24.04
C MET A 502 2.69 -3.30 25.53
N GLY A 503 1.41 -3.32 25.92
CA GLY A 503 1.01 -3.27 27.34
C GLY A 503 1.61 -4.39 28.19
N GLY A 504 1.66 -5.61 27.68
CA GLY A 504 2.28 -6.76 28.34
C GLY A 504 3.79 -6.59 28.57
N PRO A 505 4.60 -6.32 27.52
CA PRO A 505 6.02 -5.99 27.65
C PRO A 505 6.31 -4.84 28.62
N ALA A 506 5.48 -3.78 28.62
CA ALA A 506 5.60 -2.66 29.54
C ALA A 506 5.38 -3.07 31.01
N LEU A 507 4.43 -3.96 31.28
CA LEU A 507 4.23 -4.52 32.63
C LEU A 507 5.39 -5.42 33.05
N ILE A 508 5.98 -6.19 32.15
CA ILE A 508 7.20 -6.96 32.46
C ILE A 508 8.34 -6.01 32.84
N ALA A 509 8.53 -4.93 32.09
CA ALA A 509 9.51 -3.90 32.41
C ALA A 509 9.23 -3.24 33.76
N HIS A 510 7.96 -2.98 34.09
CA HIS A 510 7.53 -2.40 35.35
C HIS A 510 7.80 -3.28 36.56
N TYR A 511 7.59 -4.59 36.45
CA TYR A 511 7.75 -5.50 37.58
C TYR A 511 9.16 -6.05 37.79
N TYR A 512 9.85 -6.34 36.71
CA TYR A 512 11.09 -7.08 36.69
C TYR A 512 12.27 -6.32 36.10
N GLY A 513 11.98 -5.32 35.25
CA GLY A 513 13.00 -4.50 34.62
C GLY A 513 13.40 -3.34 35.52
N LYS A 514 14.69 -3.08 35.62
CA LYS A 514 15.19 -1.78 36.05
C LYS A 514 15.13 -0.76 34.89
N ASP A 515 14.22 -1.02 33.94
CA ASP A 515 14.12 -0.33 32.67
C ASP A 515 12.90 0.63 32.69
N GLU A 516 13.16 1.83 33.16
CA GLU A 516 12.15 2.88 33.24
C GLU A 516 11.71 3.40 31.87
N GLU A 517 12.53 3.19 30.82
CA GLU A 517 12.31 3.78 29.50
C GLU A 517 11.07 3.20 28.79
N LEU A 518 10.88 1.88 28.78
CA LEU A 518 9.73 1.24 28.15
C LEU A 518 8.43 1.57 28.91
N GLN A 519 8.49 1.59 30.22
CA GLN A 519 7.36 1.99 31.06
C GLN A 519 6.98 3.45 30.82
N GLU A 520 7.98 4.34 30.77
CA GLU A 520 7.78 5.77 30.50
C GLU A 520 7.16 6.00 29.11
N ASN A 521 7.59 5.26 28.12
CA ASN A 521 7.01 5.34 26.76
C ASN A 521 5.50 5.02 26.78
N ILE A 522 5.06 3.95 27.44
CA ILE A 522 3.64 3.60 27.54
C ILE A 522 2.85 4.64 28.32
N ILE A 523 3.39 5.20 29.40
CA ILE A 523 2.74 6.26 30.15
C ILE A 523 2.58 7.52 29.29
N SER A 524 3.61 7.90 28.55
CA SER A 524 3.57 9.05 27.63
C SER A 524 2.52 8.86 26.53
N ILE A 525 2.41 7.66 25.95
CA ILE A 525 1.38 7.31 24.97
C ILE A 525 -0.02 7.42 25.58
N MET A 526 -0.22 6.93 26.81
CA MET A 526 -1.52 7.09 27.49
C MET A 526 -1.87 8.55 27.71
N GLU A 527 -0.90 9.37 28.15
CA GLU A 527 -1.11 10.80 28.38
C GLU A 527 -1.44 11.56 27.08
N SER A 528 -0.75 11.26 25.99
CA SER A 528 -1.01 11.89 24.69
C SER A 528 -2.43 11.64 24.18
N ARG A 529 -3.03 10.53 24.60
CA ARG A 529 -4.41 10.14 24.26
C ARG A 529 -5.48 10.62 25.26
N CYS A 530 -5.09 11.33 26.31
CA CYS A 530 -6.01 11.86 27.32
C CYS A 530 -6.35 13.33 27.03
N ASN A 531 -7.05 13.59 25.91
CA ASN A 531 -7.49 14.93 25.52
C ASN A 531 -8.95 14.90 25.01
N ASP A 532 -9.56 16.08 24.85
CA ASP A 532 -10.97 16.21 24.49
C ASP A 532 -11.31 15.62 23.11
N GLU A 533 -10.40 15.69 22.15
CA GLU A 533 -10.58 15.12 20.80
C GLU A 533 -10.68 13.60 20.85
N MET A 534 -9.87 12.96 21.69
CA MET A 534 -9.88 11.51 21.88
C MET A 534 -11.13 11.00 22.63
N VAL A 535 -11.82 11.84 23.40
CA VAL A 535 -13.08 11.43 24.06
C VAL A 535 -14.10 10.97 23.04
N ASP A 536 -14.35 11.76 21.99
CA ASP A 536 -15.32 11.43 20.97
C ASP A 536 -14.89 10.19 20.17
N PHE A 537 -13.59 10.01 19.94
CA PHE A 537 -13.04 8.81 19.33
C PHE A 537 -13.39 7.57 20.16
N TYR A 538 -13.06 7.55 21.45
CA TYR A 538 -13.36 6.41 22.32
C TYR A 538 -14.85 6.15 22.48
N ILE A 539 -15.67 7.19 22.57
CA ILE A 539 -17.12 7.07 22.65
C ILE A 539 -17.72 6.42 21.39
N LYS A 540 -17.13 6.60 20.22
CA LYS A 540 -17.55 5.96 18.97
C LYS A 540 -17.10 4.50 18.87
N GLN A 541 -16.05 4.10 19.60
CA GLN A 541 -15.59 2.72 19.64
C GLN A 541 -16.62 1.87 20.41
N LYS A 542 -16.98 0.72 19.85
CA LYS A 542 -17.82 -0.27 20.58
C LYS A 542 -16.99 -1.20 21.45
N ASN A 543 -15.69 -1.30 21.18
CA ASN A 543 -14.74 -2.17 21.88
C ASN A 543 -14.07 -1.38 23.02
N VAL A 544 -14.38 -1.73 24.26
CA VAL A 544 -13.79 -1.16 25.47
C VAL A 544 -12.96 -2.18 26.25
N GLY A 545 -12.73 -3.35 25.68
CA GLY A 545 -12.03 -4.47 26.29
C GLY A 545 -10.50 -4.32 26.31
N LEU A 546 -9.84 -5.43 26.56
CA LEU A 546 -8.36 -5.53 26.65
C LEU A 546 -7.71 -5.36 25.27
N ALA A 547 -8.41 -5.72 24.20
CA ALA A 547 -7.96 -5.57 22.83
C ALA A 547 -8.32 -4.18 22.26
N ALA A 548 -7.63 -3.77 21.24
CA ALA A 548 -7.78 -2.49 20.55
C ALA A 548 -7.40 -1.23 21.37
N SER A 549 -7.66 -0.08 20.80
CA SER A 549 -7.14 1.22 21.29
C SER A 549 -7.50 1.55 22.74
N PHE A 550 -8.65 1.07 23.24
CA PHE A 550 -9.05 1.29 24.62
C PHE A 550 -8.29 0.42 25.62
N GLY A 551 -7.73 -0.70 25.16
CA GLY A 551 -6.99 -1.68 25.95
C GLY A 551 -5.78 -1.12 26.68
N ILE A 552 -5.19 -0.02 26.18
CA ILE A 552 -4.05 0.65 26.80
C ILE A 552 -4.38 1.13 28.23
N PHE A 553 -5.60 1.58 28.51
CA PHE A 553 -6.00 2.04 29.83
C PHE A 553 -6.11 0.91 30.86
N HIS A 554 -6.32 -0.31 30.43
CA HIS A 554 -6.36 -1.47 31.32
C HIS A 554 -4.99 -1.77 31.96
N VAL A 555 -3.88 -1.39 31.28
CA VAL A 555 -2.51 -1.56 31.77
C VAL A 555 -2.32 -0.89 33.13
N VAL A 556 -2.94 0.27 33.36
CA VAL A 556 -2.84 1.02 34.62
C VAL A 556 -3.29 0.19 35.81
N SER A 557 -4.36 -0.61 35.66
CA SER A 557 -4.89 -1.43 36.76
C SER A 557 -3.90 -2.51 37.24
N PHE A 558 -2.94 -2.88 36.41
CA PHE A 558 -1.93 -3.88 36.74
C PHE A 558 -0.65 -3.26 37.33
N MET A 559 -0.46 -1.94 37.26
CA MET A 559 0.71 -1.27 37.84
C MET A 559 0.77 -1.41 39.37
N LYS A 560 1.96 -1.28 39.95
CA LYS A 560 2.15 -1.29 41.40
C LYS A 560 1.41 -0.13 42.07
N LYS A 561 0.95 -0.34 43.31
CA LYS A 561 0.12 0.62 44.07
C LYS A 561 0.73 2.02 44.18
N GLU A 562 2.03 2.10 44.38
CA GLU A 562 2.77 3.35 44.47
C GLU A 562 2.68 4.23 43.22
N TYR A 563 2.56 3.61 42.04
CA TYR A 563 2.45 4.31 40.75
C TYR A 563 1.03 4.81 40.47
N ILE A 564 0.01 4.07 40.91
CA ILE A 564 -1.39 4.43 40.69
C ILE A 564 -1.73 5.76 41.35
N ASN A 565 -1.07 6.10 42.46
CA ASN A 565 -1.28 7.36 43.19
C ASN A 565 -0.41 8.51 42.67
N CYS A 566 0.41 8.32 41.64
CA CYS A 566 1.17 9.43 41.08
C CYS A 566 0.26 10.35 40.26
N PRO A 567 0.52 11.70 40.24
CA PRO A 567 -0.36 12.68 39.61
C PRO A 567 -0.62 12.41 38.11
N ARG A 568 0.35 11.86 37.39
CA ARG A 568 0.21 11.53 35.96
C ARG A 568 -0.78 10.38 35.75
N ILE A 569 -0.62 9.31 36.50
CA ILE A 569 -1.52 8.13 36.40
C ILE A 569 -2.93 8.49 36.91
N ALA A 570 -3.04 9.33 37.94
CA ALA A 570 -4.33 9.82 38.41
C ALA A 570 -5.12 10.57 37.30
N LYS A 571 -4.46 11.42 36.52
CA LYS A 571 -5.08 12.07 35.34
C LYS A 571 -5.56 11.09 34.29
N ILE A 572 -4.76 10.05 34.00
CA ILE A 572 -5.16 8.99 33.06
C ILE A 572 -6.42 8.26 33.59
N ILE A 573 -6.46 7.95 34.88
CA ILE A 573 -7.64 7.30 35.49
C ILE A 573 -8.86 8.24 35.45
N GLU A 574 -8.70 9.53 35.73
CA GLU A 574 -9.77 10.55 35.62
C GLU A 574 -10.32 10.61 34.17
N PHE A 575 -9.45 10.64 33.20
CA PHE A 575 -9.84 10.59 31.78
C PHE A 575 -10.64 9.33 31.46
N PHE A 576 -10.14 8.17 31.88
CA PHE A 576 -10.81 6.88 31.73
C PHE A 576 -12.22 6.91 32.34
N HIS A 577 -12.38 7.44 33.56
CA HIS A 577 -13.70 7.64 34.19
C HIS A 577 -14.61 8.53 33.35
N SER A 578 -14.11 9.64 32.83
CA SER A 578 -14.92 10.59 32.05
C SER A 578 -15.44 9.99 30.74
N VAL A 579 -14.66 9.15 30.11
CA VAL A 579 -15.08 8.41 28.90
C VAL A 579 -16.15 7.37 29.26
N LEU A 580 -15.91 6.59 30.31
CA LEU A 580 -16.86 5.56 30.75
C LEU A 580 -18.21 6.13 31.17
N GLU A 581 -18.26 7.24 31.90
CA GLU A 581 -19.50 7.93 32.28
C GLU A 581 -20.36 8.29 31.07
N ARG A 582 -19.75 8.65 29.93
CA ARG A 582 -20.46 8.97 28.69
C ARG A 582 -20.88 7.73 27.90
N MET A 583 -20.37 6.55 28.26
CA MET A 583 -20.65 5.28 27.59
C MET A 583 -21.64 4.38 28.33
N ILE A 584 -22.01 4.69 29.57
CA ILE A 584 -22.88 3.85 30.42
C ILE A 584 -24.18 3.45 29.73
N ASP A 585 -24.81 4.35 28.98
CA ASP A 585 -26.10 4.08 28.30
C ASP A 585 -25.93 3.47 26.89
N LYS A 586 -24.72 3.12 26.49
CA LYS A 586 -24.47 2.53 25.17
C LYS A 586 -24.53 1.01 25.22
N GLU A 587 -25.10 0.44 24.17
CA GLU A 587 -25.09 -1.01 23.95
C GLU A 587 -23.66 -1.46 23.60
N MET A 588 -23.07 -2.26 24.49
CA MET A 588 -21.70 -2.79 24.37
C MET A 588 -21.68 -4.29 24.60
N GLU A 589 -20.64 -4.95 24.08
CA GLU A 589 -20.43 -6.39 24.30
C GLU A 589 -20.11 -6.68 25.77
N CYS A 590 -20.62 -7.80 26.28
CA CYS A 590 -20.41 -8.26 27.65
C CYS A 590 -19.37 -9.39 27.72
N ASP A 591 -18.22 -9.23 27.08
CA ASP A 591 -17.11 -10.18 27.19
C ASP A 591 -15.87 -9.54 27.84
N TYR A 592 -14.84 -10.35 28.08
CA TYR A 592 -13.65 -9.91 28.79
C TYR A 592 -12.56 -9.35 27.85
N ILE A 593 -12.53 -9.77 26.60
CA ILE A 593 -11.51 -9.37 25.62
C ILE A 593 -11.91 -8.06 24.93
N ASN A 594 -13.16 -7.97 24.46
CA ASN A 594 -13.66 -6.84 23.68
C ASN A 594 -14.65 -5.95 24.43
N GLY A 595 -15.15 -6.39 25.59
CA GLY A 595 -16.30 -5.79 26.20
C GLY A 595 -16.12 -5.31 27.64
N THR A 596 -17.27 -5.04 28.26
CA THR A 596 -17.39 -4.34 29.54
C THR A 596 -16.87 -5.13 30.75
N LEU A 597 -16.78 -6.47 30.68
CA LEU A 597 -16.27 -7.24 31.83
C LEU A 597 -14.81 -6.93 32.16
N SER A 598 -13.98 -6.57 31.20
CA SER A 598 -12.61 -6.12 31.47
C SER A 598 -12.59 -4.74 32.13
N VAL A 599 -13.52 -3.87 31.76
CA VAL A 599 -13.69 -2.54 32.38
C VAL A 599 -14.06 -2.70 33.86
N VAL A 600 -15.06 -3.52 34.16
CA VAL A 600 -15.45 -3.85 35.55
C VAL A 600 -14.27 -4.40 36.35
N ALA A 601 -13.54 -5.39 35.78
CA ALA A 601 -12.37 -5.93 36.45
C ALA A 601 -11.25 -4.90 36.67
N THR A 602 -11.05 -3.98 35.73
CA THR A 602 -10.09 -2.89 35.84
C THR A 602 -10.47 -1.92 36.95
N LEU A 603 -11.69 -1.48 36.99
CA LEU A 603 -12.21 -0.56 38.01
C LEU A 603 -12.15 -1.19 39.41
N LEU A 604 -12.50 -2.46 39.56
CA LEU A 604 -12.39 -3.17 40.84
C LEU A 604 -10.93 -3.29 41.31
N ARG A 605 -9.99 -3.61 40.42
CA ARG A 605 -8.55 -3.63 40.77
C ARG A 605 -8.03 -2.26 41.18
N LEU A 606 -8.46 -1.20 40.49
CA LEU A 606 -8.11 0.17 40.86
C LEU A 606 -8.69 0.52 42.24
N TYR A 607 -9.94 0.17 42.52
CA TYR A 607 -10.56 0.34 43.85
C TYR A 607 -9.77 -0.37 44.96
N GLU A 608 -9.39 -1.62 44.74
CA GLU A 608 -8.58 -2.38 45.69
C GLU A 608 -7.21 -1.73 45.97
N LYS A 609 -6.64 -1.04 45.00
CA LYS A 609 -5.32 -0.42 45.12
C LYS A 609 -5.35 1.00 45.69
N ASN A 610 -6.28 1.83 45.26
CA ASN A 610 -6.33 3.24 45.67
C ASN A 610 -7.48 3.61 46.62
N GLY A 611 -8.49 2.75 46.76
CA GLY A 611 -9.64 2.97 47.63
C GLY A 611 -10.65 4.00 47.08
N GLU A 612 -10.50 4.44 45.83
CA GLU A 612 -11.34 5.47 45.25
C GLU A 612 -12.74 4.94 44.97
N ILE A 613 -13.75 5.53 45.67
CA ILE A 613 -15.16 5.07 45.59
C ILE A 613 -15.73 5.15 44.17
N LYS A 614 -15.29 6.12 43.36
CA LYS A 614 -15.71 6.32 41.99
C LYS A 614 -15.45 5.06 41.15
N ASN A 615 -14.32 4.39 41.33
CA ASN A 615 -14.01 3.12 40.67
C ASN A 615 -15.06 2.05 40.94
N LYS A 616 -15.54 1.93 42.17
CA LYS A 616 -16.58 0.98 42.56
C LYS A 616 -17.96 1.35 42.02
N GLN A 617 -18.25 2.67 41.90
CA GLN A 617 -19.53 3.13 41.40
C GLN A 617 -19.69 2.94 39.90
N LEU A 618 -18.59 3.04 39.15
CA LEU A 618 -18.56 2.84 37.68
C LEU A 618 -18.48 1.35 37.30
N ALA A 619 -17.92 0.48 38.18
CA ALA A 619 -17.90 -0.97 37.98
C ALA A 619 -19.29 -1.59 38.14
#